data_bdd08b9dfdfbced066601f7d9fb5d6fa
#
_entry.id   bdd08b9dfdfbced066601f7d9fb5d6fa
#
_cell.length_a   1.000
_cell.length_b   1.000
_cell.length_c   1.000
_cell.angle_alpha   90.00
_cell.angle_beta   90.00
_cell.angle_gamma   90.00
#
_symmetry.space_group_name_H-M   'P 1'
#
loop_
_entity.id
_entity.type
_entity.pdbx_description
1 polymer ?
#
loop_
_entity_poly.entity_id
_entity_poly.type
_entity_poly.pdbx_seq_one_letter_code
_entity_poly.pdbx_strand_id
1 'polypeptide(L)'
;MSEKHIGEVVQITGPVLDIRFAHDELPALLNAIEIDNNGTKLTVEVAQQIGDNTVRCIAMNSTDGLVRGAKALDTGKPIEVPVGEECLGRVFNLLGDPVDNQPAPEAKEHWSIHRQAPAYEEQVPATEILETGIKVVDLICPYAKGGKIGLFGGAGVGKTVLIMELIHNVATAHGGISVFTGVGERTREGNDLYNEMKESGVIDKTALVYGQMNEPPGARMRVGLSGLTMAEYFRDVKNQDVLLFIDNIFRFTQAGSEVSALLGRMP
;
A
#
# COMPACT_ATOMS: atom_id res chain seq x y z
N MET A 1 -3.70 28.89 -5.30
CA MET A 1 -3.49 27.82 -6.30
C MET A 1 -2.00 27.69 -6.43
N SER A 2 -1.40 26.57 -6.02
CA SER A 2 0.04 26.37 -6.27
C SER A 2 0.25 26.35 -7.78
N GLU A 3 1.24 27.07 -8.25
CA GLU A 3 1.66 26.99 -9.64
C GLU A 3 1.98 25.52 -9.94
N LYS A 4 1.40 24.98 -11.00
CA LYS A 4 1.61 23.60 -11.40
C LYS A 4 2.96 23.50 -12.09
N HIS A 5 3.92 22.83 -11.47
CA HIS A 5 5.24 22.60 -12.04
C HIS A 5 5.16 21.45 -13.05
N ILE A 6 5.54 21.71 -14.30
CA ILE A 6 5.47 20.73 -15.40
C ILE A 6 6.89 20.42 -15.85
N GLY A 7 7.28 19.17 -15.69
CA GLY A 7 8.52 18.61 -16.20
C GLY A 7 8.34 17.84 -17.51
N GLU A 8 9.45 17.31 -18.02
CA GLU A 8 9.53 16.51 -19.23
C GLU A 8 10.31 15.23 -18.97
N VAL A 9 9.78 14.09 -19.43
CA VAL A 9 10.44 12.80 -19.33
C VAL A 9 11.66 12.78 -20.26
N VAL A 10 12.86 12.64 -19.68
CA VAL A 10 14.13 12.65 -20.43
C VAL A 10 14.71 11.24 -20.62
N GLN A 11 14.44 10.31 -19.69
CA GLN A 11 14.90 8.94 -19.76
C GLN A 11 13.87 7.98 -19.19
N ILE A 12 13.77 6.78 -19.78
CA ILE A 12 12.91 5.68 -19.35
C ILE A 12 13.78 4.43 -19.25
N THR A 13 13.82 3.80 -18.09
CA THR A 13 14.58 2.56 -17.84
C THR A 13 13.68 1.59 -17.09
N GLY A 14 12.80 0.87 -17.82
CA GLY A 14 11.77 0.05 -17.22
C GLY A 14 10.86 0.87 -16.30
N PRO A 15 10.71 0.52 -15.03
CA PRO A 15 9.85 1.25 -14.08
C PRO A 15 10.51 2.52 -13.52
N VAL A 16 11.73 2.87 -13.93
CA VAL A 16 12.44 4.08 -13.46
C VAL A 16 12.47 5.13 -14.55
N LEU A 17 12.07 6.34 -14.20
CA LEU A 17 11.99 7.48 -15.10
C LEU A 17 12.86 8.62 -14.58
N ASP A 18 13.60 9.29 -15.48
CA ASP A 18 14.24 10.56 -15.17
C ASP A 18 13.41 11.68 -15.81
N ILE A 19 13.03 12.67 -15.00
CA ILE A 19 12.16 13.79 -15.37
C ILE A 19 12.87 15.09 -15.06
N ARG A 20 12.98 15.97 -16.04
CA ARG A 20 13.61 17.28 -15.90
C ARG A 20 12.54 18.35 -15.72
N PHE A 21 12.77 19.24 -14.75
CA PHE A 21 11.94 20.40 -14.46
C PHE A 21 12.68 21.71 -14.80
N ALA A 22 11.98 22.82 -14.74
CA ALA A 22 12.62 24.12 -14.84
C ALA A 22 13.49 24.41 -13.59
N HIS A 23 14.36 25.41 -13.72
CA HIS A 23 15.18 25.85 -12.59
C HIS A 23 14.26 26.33 -11.46
N ASP A 24 14.55 25.93 -10.22
CA ASP A 24 13.77 26.25 -9.00
C ASP A 24 12.37 25.62 -8.90
N GLU A 25 11.99 24.72 -9.83
CA GLU A 25 10.73 23.99 -9.81
C GLU A 25 10.89 22.48 -9.51
N LEU A 26 11.99 22.12 -8.85
CA LEU A 26 12.30 20.72 -8.59
C LEU A 26 11.35 20.12 -7.55
N PRO A 27 10.65 19.01 -7.88
CA PRO A 27 9.75 18.36 -6.95
C PRO A 27 10.46 17.86 -5.68
N ALA A 28 9.74 17.89 -4.56
CA ALA A 28 10.22 17.29 -3.31
C ALA A 28 10.30 15.77 -3.43
N LEU A 29 11.14 15.15 -2.60
CA LEU A 29 11.19 13.70 -2.47
C LEU A 29 9.82 13.17 -2.03
N LEU A 30 9.44 12.01 -2.58
CA LEU A 30 8.18 11.32 -2.36
C LEU A 30 6.95 11.99 -2.99
N ASN A 31 7.10 13.14 -3.66
CA ASN A 31 5.98 13.71 -4.41
C ASN A 31 5.51 12.74 -5.49
N ALA A 32 4.20 12.71 -5.69
CA ALA A 32 3.57 12.04 -6.81
C ALA A 32 3.60 12.94 -8.05
N ILE A 33 4.03 12.40 -9.17
CA ILE A 33 4.02 13.06 -10.47
C ILE A 33 3.06 12.29 -11.37
N GLU A 34 2.22 13.02 -12.09
CA GLU A 34 1.25 12.46 -13.02
C GLU A 34 1.69 12.69 -14.46
N ILE A 35 1.63 11.65 -15.27
CA ILE A 35 1.99 11.64 -16.69
C ILE A 35 0.82 11.07 -17.48
N ASP A 36 0.43 11.75 -18.55
CA ASP A 36 -0.52 11.18 -19.50
C ASP A 36 0.24 10.25 -20.47
N ASN A 37 -0.02 8.97 -20.34
CA ASN A 37 0.50 7.96 -21.24
C ASN A 37 -0.59 7.50 -22.22
N ASN A 38 -0.76 8.24 -23.31
CA ASN A 38 -1.76 7.96 -24.36
C ASN A 38 -3.20 7.79 -23.83
N GLY A 39 -3.63 8.68 -22.93
CA GLY A 39 -4.95 8.66 -22.32
C GLY A 39 -5.05 7.79 -21.07
N THR A 40 -3.97 7.13 -20.68
CA THR A 40 -3.86 6.40 -19.41
C THR A 40 -3.00 7.20 -18.43
N LYS A 41 -3.54 7.45 -17.25
CA LYS A 41 -2.81 8.14 -16.20
C LYS A 41 -1.72 7.24 -15.63
N LEU A 42 -0.46 7.65 -15.76
CA LEU A 42 0.67 7.04 -15.11
C LEU A 42 1.08 7.89 -13.90
N THR A 43 1.10 7.29 -12.72
CA THR A 43 1.61 7.91 -11.51
C THR A 43 3.02 7.41 -11.22
N VAL A 44 3.94 8.33 -10.95
CA VAL A 44 5.31 8.02 -10.54
C VAL A 44 5.66 8.77 -9.26
N GLU A 45 6.53 8.21 -8.44
CA GLU A 45 6.98 8.80 -7.17
C GLU A 45 8.43 9.24 -7.27
N VAL A 46 8.73 10.43 -6.80
CA VAL A 46 10.10 10.97 -6.75
C VAL A 46 10.94 10.21 -5.73
N ALA A 47 11.96 9.49 -6.20
CA ALA A 47 12.85 8.69 -5.37
C ALA A 47 14.20 9.39 -5.08
N GLN A 48 14.68 10.19 -6.02
CA GLN A 48 15.98 10.88 -5.92
C GLN A 48 15.99 12.17 -6.72
N GLN A 49 16.77 13.12 -6.25
CA GLN A 49 17.20 14.28 -7.03
C GLN A 49 18.61 13.99 -7.54
N ILE A 50 18.80 13.92 -8.87
CA ILE A 50 20.07 13.48 -9.49
C ILE A 50 20.92 14.62 -10.05
N GLY A 51 20.54 15.87 -9.78
CA GLY A 51 21.19 17.08 -10.31
C GLY A 51 20.64 17.52 -11.64
N ASP A 52 21.13 18.62 -12.16
CA ASP A 52 20.72 19.23 -13.45
C ASP A 52 19.18 19.37 -13.58
N ASN A 53 18.54 19.83 -12.51
CA ASN A 53 17.08 19.98 -12.40
C ASN A 53 16.30 18.71 -12.73
N THR A 54 16.90 17.54 -12.50
CA THR A 54 16.33 16.25 -12.86
C THR A 54 16.05 15.42 -11.60
N VAL A 55 14.88 14.82 -11.56
CA VAL A 55 14.47 13.87 -10.54
C VAL A 55 14.38 12.48 -11.15
N ARG A 56 14.77 11.48 -10.36
CA ARG A 56 14.58 10.06 -10.68
C ARG A 56 13.37 9.55 -9.95
N CYS A 57 12.44 8.98 -10.71
CA CYS A 57 11.14 8.55 -10.23
C CYS A 57 10.93 7.06 -10.44
N ILE A 58 10.05 6.49 -9.62
CA ILE A 58 9.61 5.08 -9.71
C ILE A 58 8.16 5.07 -10.17
N ALA A 59 7.87 4.30 -11.22
CA ALA A 59 6.52 4.14 -11.74
C ALA A 59 5.67 3.20 -10.87
N MET A 60 4.44 3.61 -10.62
CA MET A 60 3.44 2.83 -9.89
C MET A 60 2.56 1.99 -10.82
N ASN A 61 2.52 2.33 -12.11
CA ASN A 61 1.79 1.60 -13.14
C ASN A 61 2.76 1.24 -14.29
N SER A 62 2.29 0.52 -15.32
CA SER A 62 3.12 0.20 -16.47
C SER A 62 3.60 1.44 -17.22
N THR A 63 4.86 1.40 -17.62
CA THR A 63 5.51 2.42 -18.46
C THR A 63 5.45 2.09 -19.95
N ASP A 64 4.74 1.03 -20.33
CA ASP A 64 4.64 0.59 -21.73
C ASP A 64 4.01 1.69 -22.60
N GLY A 65 4.63 1.96 -23.74
CA GLY A 65 4.19 3.01 -24.65
C GLY A 65 4.56 4.43 -24.27
N LEU A 66 5.17 4.66 -23.11
CA LEU A 66 5.63 5.98 -22.72
C LEU A 66 6.80 6.44 -23.59
N VAL A 67 6.76 7.69 -24.02
CA VAL A 67 7.80 8.27 -24.86
C VAL A 67 8.56 9.40 -24.13
N ARG A 68 9.81 9.63 -24.55
CA ARG A 68 10.56 10.81 -24.10
C ARG A 68 9.86 12.07 -24.59
N GLY A 69 9.93 13.13 -23.82
CA GLY A 69 9.25 14.39 -24.10
C GLY A 69 7.82 14.44 -23.55
N ALA A 70 7.30 13.32 -22.98
CA ALA A 70 6.01 13.34 -22.32
C ALA A 70 6.01 14.35 -21.15
N LYS A 71 4.91 15.10 -21.02
CA LYS A 71 4.75 16.07 -19.94
C LYS A 71 4.43 15.36 -18.62
N ALA A 72 5.10 15.82 -17.57
CA ALA A 72 5.00 15.28 -16.23
C ALA A 72 4.57 16.38 -15.26
N LEU A 73 3.43 16.23 -14.62
CA LEU A 73 2.85 17.20 -13.70
C LEU A 73 3.19 16.83 -12.26
N ASP A 74 3.95 17.68 -11.55
CA ASP A 74 4.11 17.56 -10.10
C ASP A 74 2.79 17.90 -9.40
N THR A 75 2.29 16.99 -8.58
CA THR A 75 1.07 17.22 -7.80
C THR A 75 1.32 18.08 -6.56
N GLY A 76 2.60 18.31 -6.21
CA GLY A 76 3.01 19.03 -5.00
C GLY A 76 2.81 18.27 -3.70
N LYS A 77 2.44 16.98 -3.76
CA LYS A 77 2.16 16.13 -2.60
C LYS A 77 2.51 14.67 -2.87
N PRO A 78 2.75 13.86 -1.81
CA PRO A 78 2.92 12.43 -1.94
C PRO A 78 1.65 11.72 -2.46
N ILE A 79 1.77 10.43 -2.75
CA ILE A 79 0.62 9.57 -3.04
C ILE A 79 -0.31 9.56 -1.83
N GLU A 80 -1.58 9.79 -2.06
CA GLU A 80 -2.64 9.75 -1.05
C GLU A 80 -3.66 8.66 -1.38
N VAL A 81 -4.20 8.05 -0.33
CA VAL A 81 -5.23 7.02 -0.42
C VAL A 81 -6.47 7.42 0.38
N PRO A 82 -7.67 7.01 -0.05
CA PRO A 82 -8.88 7.24 0.71
C PRO A 82 -8.80 6.50 2.05
N VAL A 83 -9.34 7.12 3.10
CA VAL A 83 -9.43 6.54 4.43
C VAL A 83 -10.83 6.73 4.98
N GLY A 84 -11.29 5.85 5.85
CA GLY A 84 -12.61 5.93 6.46
C GLY A 84 -13.41 4.64 6.36
N GLU A 85 -14.59 4.68 6.95
CA GLU A 85 -15.52 3.55 6.95
C GLU A 85 -16.00 3.18 5.53
N GLU A 86 -15.97 4.14 4.63
CA GLU A 86 -16.33 3.99 3.22
C GLU A 86 -15.36 3.04 2.46
N CYS A 87 -14.19 2.77 3.05
CA CYS A 87 -13.23 1.81 2.51
C CYS A 87 -13.49 0.36 2.93
N LEU A 88 -14.36 0.13 3.92
CA LEU A 88 -14.69 -1.22 4.37
C LEU A 88 -15.53 -1.95 3.33
N GLY A 89 -15.29 -3.23 3.18
CA GLY A 89 -15.96 -4.06 2.17
C GLY A 89 -15.41 -3.91 0.76
N ARG A 90 -14.40 -3.06 0.56
CA ARG A 90 -13.90 -2.65 -0.74
C ARG A 90 -12.49 -3.18 -1.01
N VAL A 91 -12.15 -3.23 -2.29
CA VAL A 91 -10.82 -3.63 -2.76
C VAL A 91 -10.19 -2.49 -3.54
N PHE A 92 -8.98 -2.09 -3.15
CA PHE A 92 -8.23 -0.99 -3.73
C PHE A 92 -6.89 -1.45 -4.32
N ASN A 93 -6.37 -0.67 -5.26
CA ASN A 93 -4.97 -0.71 -5.64
C ASN A 93 -4.13 0.19 -4.70
N LEU A 94 -2.85 0.31 -4.95
CA LEU A 94 -1.94 1.14 -4.16
C LEU A 94 -2.28 2.63 -4.19
N LEU A 95 -2.90 3.11 -5.27
CA LEU A 95 -3.28 4.52 -5.45
C LEU A 95 -4.63 4.87 -4.80
N GLY A 96 -5.30 3.86 -4.21
CA GLY A 96 -6.63 4.02 -3.65
C GLY A 96 -7.76 3.96 -4.67
N ASP A 97 -7.46 3.55 -5.92
CA ASP A 97 -8.51 3.32 -6.90
C ASP A 97 -9.19 1.97 -6.63
N PRO A 98 -10.52 1.88 -6.73
CA PRO A 98 -11.23 0.64 -6.53
C PRO A 98 -10.96 -0.33 -7.68
N VAL A 99 -10.72 -1.60 -7.34
CA VAL A 99 -10.51 -2.70 -8.32
C VAL A 99 -11.59 -3.78 -8.23
N ASP A 100 -12.65 -3.51 -7.47
CA ASP A 100 -13.80 -4.40 -7.25
C ASP A 100 -14.96 -4.16 -8.23
N ASN A 101 -14.73 -3.43 -9.30
CA ASN A 101 -15.73 -3.03 -10.30
C ASN A 101 -16.91 -2.20 -9.73
N GLN A 102 -16.72 -1.56 -8.59
CA GLN A 102 -17.70 -0.63 -8.01
C GLN A 102 -17.22 0.82 -8.15
N PRO A 103 -18.11 1.80 -8.06
CA PRO A 103 -17.73 3.21 -8.07
C PRO A 103 -16.73 3.54 -6.96
N ALA A 104 -15.90 4.56 -7.17
CA ALA A 104 -15.03 5.05 -6.12
C ALA A 104 -15.84 5.45 -4.88
N PRO A 105 -15.39 5.11 -3.67
CA PRO A 105 -16.08 5.52 -2.46
C PRO A 105 -16.02 7.05 -2.31
N GLU A 106 -17.07 7.63 -1.78
CA GLU A 106 -17.12 9.06 -1.42
C GLU A 106 -16.35 9.28 -0.09
N ALA A 107 -15.05 8.96 -0.10
CA ALA A 107 -14.22 9.15 1.07
C ALA A 107 -14.07 10.64 1.40
N LYS A 108 -14.28 10.99 2.66
CA LYS A 108 -14.21 12.38 3.15
C LYS A 108 -12.76 12.86 3.27
N GLU A 109 -11.84 11.94 3.54
CA GLU A 109 -10.44 12.22 3.79
C GLU A 109 -9.55 11.34 2.92
N HIS A 110 -8.41 11.92 2.52
CA HIS A 110 -7.33 11.21 1.86
C HIS A 110 -6.05 11.48 2.64
N TRP A 111 -5.33 10.43 2.96
CA TRP A 111 -4.09 10.51 3.72
C TRP A 111 -2.91 10.06 2.89
N SER A 112 -1.77 10.73 3.11
CA SER A 112 -0.50 10.33 2.49
C SER A 112 -0.06 8.95 2.97
N ILE A 113 0.44 8.13 2.03
CA ILE A 113 1.05 6.84 2.37
C ILE A 113 2.40 6.99 3.09
N HIS A 114 2.99 8.18 3.09
CA HIS A 114 4.25 8.52 3.75
C HIS A 114 4.01 9.30 5.04
N ARG A 115 3.23 8.71 5.95
CA ARG A 115 3.02 9.28 7.27
C ARG A 115 4.24 9.05 8.17
N GLN A 116 4.45 9.96 9.10
CA GLN A 116 5.45 9.76 10.14
C GLN A 116 4.97 8.71 11.15
N ALA A 117 5.90 7.89 11.63
CA ALA A 117 5.61 6.96 12.71
C ALA A 117 5.25 7.72 14.00
N PRO A 118 4.43 7.11 14.88
CA PRO A 118 4.15 7.68 16.19
C PRO A 118 5.43 7.98 16.98
N ALA A 119 5.46 9.08 17.71
CA ALA A 119 6.58 9.44 18.55
C ALA A 119 6.80 8.38 19.64
N TYR A 120 8.03 8.29 20.16
CA TYR A 120 8.37 7.30 21.19
C TYR A 120 7.47 7.42 22.42
N GLU A 121 7.10 8.63 22.77
CA GLU A 121 6.26 8.96 23.94
C GLU A 121 4.80 8.51 23.78
N GLU A 122 4.34 8.35 22.53
CA GLU A 122 2.99 7.90 22.18
C GLU A 122 2.88 6.36 22.15
N GLN A 123 4.02 5.65 22.20
CA GLN A 123 4.03 4.21 22.12
C GLN A 123 3.72 3.58 23.49
N VAL A 124 2.68 2.78 23.54
CA VAL A 124 2.30 2.01 24.73
C VAL A 124 3.05 0.68 24.72
N PRO A 125 3.70 0.28 25.83
CA PRO A 125 4.29 -1.05 25.94
C PRO A 125 3.23 -2.14 25.77
N ALA A 126 3.52 -3.15 24.95
CA ALA A 126 2.63 -4.29 24.77
C ALA A 126 2.59 -5.16 26.05
N THR A 127 1.59 -4.96 26.89
CA THR A 127 1.41 -5.68 28.17
C THR A 127 0.22 -6.64 28.13
N GLU A 128 -0.66 -6.48 27.15
CA GLU A 128 -1.88 -7.28 27.01
C GLU A 128 -1.74 -8.33 25.91
N ILE A 129 -2.35 -9.48 26.13
CA ILE A 129 -2.45 -10.55 25.13
C ILE A 129 -3.70 -10.32 24.30
N LEU A 130 -3.57 -10.46 22.98
CA LEU A 130 -4.69 -10.53 22.06
C LEU A 130 -5.23 -11.96 22.04
N GLU A 131 -6.41 -12.17 22.60
CA GLU A 131 -7.08 -13.46 22.52
C GLU A 131 -7.60 -13.70 21.11
N THR A 132 -6.97 -14.66 20.41
CA THR A 132 -7.26 -14.94 19.00
C THR A 132 -8.41 -15.94 18.83
N GLY A 133 -8.77 -16.68 19.89
CA GLY A 133 -9.70 -17.80 19.83
C GLY A 133 -9.12 -19.07 19.21
N ILE A 134 -7.86 -19.03 18.78
CA ILE A 134 -7.15 -20.17 18.20
C ILE A 134 -6.31 -20.82 19.30
N LYS A 135 -6.74 -21.96 19.81
CA LYS A 135 -6.17 -22.61 21.00
C LYS A 135 -4.65 -22.75 20.95
N VAL A 136 -4.09 -23.17 19.82
CA VAL A 136 -2.64 -23.36 19.68
C VAL A 136 -1.89 -22.05 19.74
N VAL A 137 -2.46 -20.97 19.21
CA VAL A 137 -1.87 -19.62 19.28
C VAL A 137 -1.92 -19.12 20.72
N ASP A 138 -3.11 -19.08 21.31
CA ASP A 138 -3.32 -18.48 22.61
C ASP A 138 -2.57 -19.19 23.76
N LEU A 139 -2.37 -20.52 23.63
CA LEU A 139 -1.67 -21.32 24.64
C LEU A 139 -0.16 -21.42 24.46
N ILE A 140 0.33 -21.46 23.21
CA ILE A 140 1.75 -21.78 22.95
C ILE A 140 2.54 -20.58 22.47
N CYS A 141 1.92 -19.69 21.66
CA CYS A 141 2.56 -18.50 21.13
C CYS A 141 1.62 -17.30 21.12
N PRO A 142 1.17 -16.85 22.31
CA PRO A 142 0.16 -15.79 22.41
C PRO A 142 0.63 -14.50 21.73
N TYR A 143 -0.31 -13.82 21.08
CA TYR A 143 -0.05 -12.56 20.42
C TYR A 143 -0.18 -11.40 21.41
N ALA A 144 0.79 -10.51 21.38
CA ALA A 144 0.68 -9.26 22.14
C ALA A 144 -0.13 -8.22 21.35
N LYS A 145 -1.04 -7.50 22.02
CA LYS A 145 -1.70 -6.33 21.43
C LYS A 145 -0.64 -5.30 21.02
N GLY A 146 -0.77 -4.76 19.79
CA GLY A 146 0.22 -3.86 19.22
C GLY A 146 1.53 -4.55 18.79
N GLY A 147 1.60 -5.88 18.89
CA GLY A 147 2.74 -6.67 18.46
C GLY A 147 2.82 -6.87 16.94
N LYS A 148 3.99 -7.33 16.49
CA LYS A 148 4.23 -7.74 15.10
C LYS A 148 4.49 -9.25 15.08
N ILE A 149 3.68 -9.99 14.34
CA ILE A 149 3.72 -11.45 14.31
C ILE A 149 4.02 -11.91 12.88
N GLY A 150 4.97 -12.84 12.74
CA GLY A 150 5.30 -13.47 11.47
C GLY A 150 4.68 -14.87 11.37
N LEU A 151 3.86 -15.08 10.34
CA LEU A 151 3.31 -16.39 9.98
C LEU A 151 4.15 -16.99 8.85
N PHE A 152 5.06 -17.89 9.17
CA PHE A 152 5.95 -18.53 8.21
C PHE A 152 5.44 -19.91 7.82
N GLY A 153 5.44 -20.18 6.51
CA GLY A 153 5.04 -21.48 5.99
C GLY A 153 5.12 -21.54 4.47
N GLY A 154 5.32 -22.73 3.94
CA GLY A 154 5.28 -23.00 2.51
C GLY A 154 3.87 -22.84 1.92
N ALA A 155 3.72 -23.19 0.64
CA ALA A 155 2.41 -23.24 0.00
C ALA A 155 1.53 -24.35 0.59
N GLY A 156 0.22 -24.11 0.71
CA GLY A 156 -0.75 -25.13 1.12
C GLY A 156 -0.74 -25.51 2.60
N VAL A 157 -0.04 -24.77 3.47
CA VAL A 157 0.03 -25.07 4.92
C VAL A 157 -1.07 -24.40 5.75
N GLY A 158 -2.04 -23.75 5.12
CA GLY A 158 -3.20 -23.17 5.80
C GLY A 158 -3.00 -21.72 6.30
N LYS A 159 -2.03 -20.97 5.79
CA LYS A 159 -1.85 -19.55 6.18
C LYS A 159 -3.11 -18.72 5.96
N THR A 160 -3.74 -18.84 4.80
CA THR A 160 -4.97 -18.10 4.45
C THR A 160 -6.12 -18.48 5.40
N VAL A 161 -6.27 -19.77 5.73
CA VAL A 161 -7.29 -20.22 6.68
C VAL A 161 -7.07 -19.60 8.06
N LEU A 162 -5.82 -19.54 8.51
CA LEU A 162 -5.48 -18.91 9.79
C LEU A 162 -5.75 -17.40 9.78
N ILE A 163 -5.45 -16.72 8.69
CA ILE A 163 -5.73 -15.28 8.51
C ILE A 163 -7.25 -15.04 8.55
N MET A 164 -8.03 -15.84 7.84
CA MET A 164 -9.49 -15.74 7.81
C MET A 164 -10.09 -15.95 9.20
N GLU A 165 -9.59 -16.94 9.95
CA GLU A 165 -10.03 -17.19 11.32
C GLU A 165 -9.69 -16.03 12.27
N LEU A 166 -8.50 -15.46 12.14
CA LEU A 166 -8.11 -14.28 12.91
C LEU A 166 -9.01 -13.06 12.61
N ILE A 167 -9.29 -12.79 11.33
CA ILE A 167 -10.20 -11.71 10.92
C ILE A 167 -11.59 -11.94 11.50
N HIS A 168 -12.11 -13.15 11.38
CA HIS A 168 -13.44 -13.50 11.88
C HIS A 168 -13.52 -13.31 13.41
N ASN A 169 -12.56 -13.83 14.14
CA ASN A 169 -12.57 -13.79 15.59
C ASN A 169 -12.41 -12.38 16.14
N VAL A 170 -11.52 -11.57 15.54
CA VAL A 170 -11.35 -10.16 15.95
C VAL A 170 -12.58 -9.33 15.60
N ALA A 171 -13.16 -9.52 14.42
CA ALA A 171 -14.40 -8.84 14.05
C ALA A 171 -15.58 -9.19 14.98
N THR A 172 -15.67 -10.45 15.41
CA THR A 172 -16.79 -10.95 16.20
C THR A 172 -16.62 -10.70 17.69
N ALA A 173 -15.44 -10.99 18.24
CA ALA A 173 -15.21 -10.92 19.68
C ALA A 173 -14.79 -9.52 20.15
N HIS A 174 -14.04 -8.81 19.33
CA HIS A 174 -13.47 -7.50 19.72
C HIS A 174 -14.10 -6.32 18.97
N GLY A 175 -14.98 -6.56 17.99
CA GLY A 175 -15.56 -5.49 17.16
C GLY A 175 -14.53 -4.73 16.33
N GLY A 176 -13.31 -5.28 16.22
CA GLY A 176 -12.17 -4.68 15.52
C GLY A 176 -12.33 -4.67 14.01
N ILE A 177 -11.48 -3.88 13.38
CA ILE A 177 -11.38 -3.74 11.93
C ILE A 177 -10.15 -4.51 11.45
N SER A 178 -10.21 -5.03 10.24
CA SER A 178 -9.05 -5.65 9.59
C SER A 178 -8.71 -4.93 8.30
N VAL A 179 -7.43 -4.81 8.02
CA VAL A 179 -6.93 -4.37 6.72
C VAL A 179 -6.01 -5.47 6.17
N PHE A 180 -6.35 -5.97 5.00
CA PHE A 180 -5.55 -6.99 4.34
C PHE A 180 -4.81 -6.39 3.15
N THR A 181 -3.50 -6.53 3.14
CA THR A 181 -2.65 -6.03 2.08
C THR A 181 -1.97 -7.18 1.35
N GLY A 182 -2.40 -7.43 0.12
CA GLY A 182 -1.82 -8.44 -0.75
C GLY A 182 -0.64 -7.88 -1.54
N VAL A 183 0.56 -8.38 -1.28
CA VAL A 183 1.80 -7.94 -1.92
C VAL A 183 2.40 -9.02 -2.79
N GLY A 184 2.32 -8.85 -4.11
CA GLY A 184 2.88 -9.80 -5.07
C GLY A 184 2.14 -11.14 -5.12
N GLU A 185 0.92 -11.19 -4.63
CA GLU A 185 0.06 -12.36 -4.70
C GLU A 185 -0.52 -12.56 -6.11
N ARG A 186 -0.96 -13.78 -6.39
CA ARG A 186 -1.64 -14.08 -7.65
C ARG A 186 -3.04 -13.49 -7.64
N THR A 187 -3.46 -12.91 -8.75
CA THR A 187 -4.81 -12.34 -8.92
C THR A 187 -5.91 -13.33 -8.52
N ARG A 188 -5.74 -14.61 -8.85
CA ARG A 188 -6.69 -15.65 -8.48
C ARG A 188 -6.82 -15.81 -6.96
N GLU A 189 -5.69 -15.91 -6.26
CA GLU A 189 -5.66 -16.08 -4.79
C GLU A 189 -6.30 -14.88 -4.08
N GLY A 190 -6.03 -13.66 -4.58
CA GLY A 190 -6.68 -12.45 -4.06
C GLY A 190 -8.20 -12.44 -4.28
N ASN A 191 -8.67 -12.92 -5.43
CA ASN A 191 -10.11 -13.03 -5.71
C ASN A 191 -10.78 -14.13 -4.90
N ASP A 192 -10.12 -15.28 -4.73
CA ASP A 192 -10.62 -16.39 -3.91
C ASP A 192 -10.79 -15.91 -2.45
N LEU A 193 -9.78 -15.22 -1.89
CA LEU A 193 -9.84 -14.64 -0.55
C LEU A 193 -11.01 -13.63 -0.40
N TYR A 194 -11.20 -12.75 -1.38
CA TYR A 194 -12.32 -11.79 -1.36
C TYR A 194 -13.68 -12.49 -1.31
N ASN A 195 -13.86 -13.55 -2.10
CA ASN A 195 -15.09 -14.32 -2.11
C ASN A 195 -15.30 -15.09 -0.78
N GLU A 196 -14.26 -15.70 -0.23
CA GLU A 196 -14.30 -16.36 1.08
C GLU A 196 -14.69 -15.37 2.20
N MET A 197 -14.17 -14.13 2.16
CA MET A 197 -14.54 -13.08 3.12
C MET A 197 -16.00 -12.65 2.98
N LYS A 198 -16.54 -12.65 1.76
CA LYS A 198 -17.97 -12.40 1.52
C LYS A 198 -18.85 -13.53 2.07
N GLU A 199 -18.50 -14.77 1.79
CA GLU A 199 -19.23 -15.94 2.24
C GLU A 199 -19.23 -16.07 3.77
N SER A 200 -18.13 -15.75 4.41
CA SER A 200 -17.99 -15.74 5.87
C SER A 200 -18.60 -14.52 6.57
N GLY A 201 -19.00 -13.49 5.80
CA GLY A 201 -19.62 -12.27 6.33
C GLY A 201 -18.67 -11.32 7.05
N VAL A 202 -17.35 -11.49 6.91
CA VAL A 202 -16.34 -10.61 7.54
C VAL A 202 -15.92 -9.45 6.64
N ILE A 203 -16.34 -9.44 5.40
CA ILE A 203 -15.95 -8.42 4.42
C ILE A 203 -16.32 -7.00 4.88
N ASP A 204 -17.48 -6.82 5.51
CA ASP A 204 -17.97 -5.50 5.96
C ASP A 204 -17.11 -4.87 7.06
N LYS A 205 -16.18 -5.64 7.65
CA LYS A 205 -15.22 -5.21 8.66
C LYS A 205 -13.79 -5.21 8.14
N THR A 206 -13.61 -5.41 6.84
CA THR A 206 -12.28 -5.58 6.23
C THR A 206 -12.12 -4.65 5.04
N ALA A 207 -11.00 -3.93 4.97
CA ALA A 207 -10.55 -3.26 3.77
C ALA A 207 -9.43 -4.06 3.11
N LEU A 208 -9.46 -4.18 1.78
CA LEU A 208 -8.44 -4.92 1.03
C LEU A 208 -7.67 -3.98 0.12
N VAL A 209 -6.35 -4.13 0.11
CA VAL A 209 -5.46 -3.34 -0.76
C VAL A 209 -4.52 -4.30 -1.47
N TYR A 210 -4.54 -4.32 -2.81
CA TYR A 210 -3.76 -5.26 -3.60
C TYR A 210 -2.72 -4.57 -4.47
N GLY A 211 -1.48 -5.04 -4.37
CA GLY A 211 -0.40 -4.83 -5.33
C GLY A 211 0.06 -6.18 -5.83
N GLN A 212 -0.58 -6.66 -6.90
CA GLN A 212 -0.49 -8.05 -7.35
C GLN A 212 0.82 -8.36 -8.08
N MET A 213 1.06 -9.65 -8.37
CA MET A 213 2.29 -10.14 -9.01
C MET A 213 2.55 -9.52 -10.38
N ASN A 214 1.51 -9.19 -11.13
CA ASN A 214 1.59 -8.60 -12.47
C ASN A 214 1.84 -7.08 -12.46
N GLU A 215 1.77 -6.45 -11.30
CA GLU A 215 2.03 -5.02 -11.18
C GLU A 215 3.54 -4.71 -11.10
N PRO A 216 3.97 -3.50 -11.51
CA PRO A 216 5.37 -3.13 -11.46
C PRO A 216 5.94 -3.13 -10.03
N PRO A 217 7.27 -3.21 -9.88
CA PRO A 217 7.88 -3.28 -8.56
C PRO A 217 7.59 -2.04 -7.70
N GLY A 218 7.39 -0.86 -8.30
CA GLY A 218 6.98 0.34 -7.56
C GLY A 218 5.65 0.14 -6.82
N ALA A 219 4.66 -0.45 -7.49
CA ALA A 219 3.37 -0.77 -6.87
C ALA A 219 3.52 -1.75 -5.71
N ARG A 220 4.21 -2.86 -5.94
CA ARG A 220 4.43 -3.89 -4.91
C ARG A 220 5.23 -3.37 -3.71
N MET A 221 6.10 -2.41 -3.92
CA MET A 221 6.90 -1.78 -2.86
C MET A 221 6.10 -0.77 -2.01
N ARG A 222 5.00 -0.22 -2.52
CA ARG A 222 4.23 0.83 -1.85
C ARG A 222 2.88 0.38 -1.31
N VAL A 223 2.29 -0.66 -1.85
CA VAL A 223 0.95 -1.14 -1.46
C VAL A 223 0.83 -1.44 0.04
N GLY A 224 1.90 -1.93 0.68
CA GLY A 224 1.94 -2.14 2.13
C GLY A 224 1.74 -0.85 2.92
N LEU A 225 2.25 0.28 2.42
CA LEU A 225 2.06 1.59 3.04
C LEU A 225 0.63 2.09 2.87
N SER A 226 0.01 1.83 1.72
CA SER A 226 -1.40 2.18 1.49
C SER A 226 -2.32 1.47 2.48
N GLY A 227 -2.13 0.16 2.67
CA GLY A 227 -2.89 -0.59 3.67
C GLY A 227 -2.61 -0.13 5.10
N LEU A 228 -1.34 0.16 5.42
CA LEU A 228 -0.98 0.71 6.72
C LEU A 228 -1.68 2.05 6.99
N THR A 229 -1.71 2.94 6.00
CA THR A 229 -2.37 4.25 6.13
C THR A 229 -3.87 4.11 6.40
N MET A 230 -4.56 3.17 5.72
CA MET A 230 -5.97 2.88 6.01
C MET A 230 -6.15 2.32 7.43
N ALA A 231 -5.26 1.43 7.88
CA ALA A 231 -5.30 0.88 9.22
C ALA A 231 -5.08 1.96 10.29
N GLU A 232 -4.13 2.87 10.07
CA GLU A 232 -3.83 3.96 10.97
C GLU A 232 -5.01 4.92 11.18
N TYR A 233 -5.84 5.14 10.16
CA TYR A 233 -7.05 5.95 10.33
C TYR A 233 -7.99 5.38 11.40
N PHE A 234 -8.25 4.08 11.37
CA PHE A 234 -9.12 3.43 12.35
C PHE A 234 -8.49 3.43 13.74
N ARG A 235 -7.17 3.28 13.83
CA ARG A 235 -6.44 3.37 15.09
C ARG A 235 -6.49 4.79 15.67
N ASP A 236 -6.13 5.80 14.86
CA ASP A 236 -5.86 7.17 15.34
C ASP A 236 -7.14 8.02 15.47
N VAL A 237 -8.10 7.86 14.55
CA VAL A 237 -9.32 8.67 14.51
C VAL A 237 -10.49 7.96 15.19
N LYS A 238 -10.61 6.65 14.95
CA LYS A 238 -11.73 5.86 15.50
C LYS A 238 -11.38 5.20 16.83
N ASN A 239 -10.12 5.20 17.22
CA ASN A 239 -9.61 4.58 18.44
C ASN A 239 -10.04 3.10 18.57
N GLN A 240 -9.92 2.38 17.44
CA GLN A 240 -10.29 0.97 17.32
C GLN A 240 -9.06 0.09 17.23
N ASP A 241 -9.18 -1.14 17.73
CA ASP A 241 -8.20 -2.20 17.50
C ASP A 241 -8.24 -2.59 16.01
N VAL A 242 -7.06 -2.61 15.36
CA VAL A 242 -6.94 -2.94 13.94
C VAL A 242 -5.94 -4.05 13.73
N LEU A 243 -6.34 -5.08 12.98
CA LEU A 243 -5.43 -6.08 12.44
C LEU A 243 -4.99 -5.67 11.05
N LEU A 244 -3.69 -5.48 10.86
CA LEU A 244 -3.08 -5.29 9.55
C LEU A 244 -2.37 -6.57 9.13
N PHE A 245 -2.77 -7.13 7.99
CA PHE A 245 -2.11 -8.26 7.34
C PHE A 245 -1.33 -7.78 6.12
N ILE A 246 -0.09 -8.24 5.98
CA ILE A 246 0.74 -8.03 4.79
C ILE A 246 1.16 -9.40 4.26
N ASP A 247 0.52 -9.85 3.23
CA ASP A 247 0.79 -11.12 2.58
C ASP A 247 1.28 -10.87 1.12
N ASN A 248 2.54 -10.96 0.79
CA ASN A 248 3.56 -11.50 1.70
C ASN A 248 4.74 -10.52 1.81
N ILE A 249 5.25 -10.35 3.00
CA ILE A 249 6.32 -9.38 3.31
C ILE A 249 7.61 -9.64 2.52
N PHE A 250 7.88 -10.88 2.11
CA PHE A 250 9.04 -11.20 1.27
C PHE A 250 8.94 -10.53 -0.10
N ARG A 251 7.76 -10.50 -0.70
CA ARG A 251 7.51 -9.85 -2.00
C ARG A 251 7.67 -8.34 -1.92
N PHE A 252 7.28 -7.75 -0.80
CA PHE A 252 7.53 -6.33 -0.51
C PHE A 252 9.04 -6.03 -0.52
N THR A 253 9.84 -6.83 0.18
CA THR A 253 11.30 -6.67 0.24
C THR A 253 11.94 -6.92 -1.13
N GLN A 254 11.50 -7.94 -1.85
CA GLN A 254 11.97 -8.26 -3.20
C GLN A 254 11.74 -7.10 -4.16
N ALA A 255 10.56 -6.50 -4.16
CA ALA A 255 10.24 -5.36 -5.00
C ALA A 255 11.17 -4.15 -4.72
N GLY A 256 11.50 -3.92 -3.45
CA GLY A 256 12.48 -2.92 -3.04
C GLY A 256 13.87 -3.19 -3.64
N SER A 257 14.33 -4.44 -3.64
CA SER A 257 15.61 -4.84 -4.24
C SER A 257 15.62 -4.67 -5.77
N GLU A 258 14.53 -5.03 -6.45
CA GLU A 258 14.38 -4.84 -7.90
C GLU A 258 14.52 -3.36 -8.30
N VAL A 259 13.91 -2.47 -7.53
CA VAL A 259 13.99 -1.02 -7.78
C VAL A 259 15.36 -0.46 -7.41
N SER A 260 15.97 -0.91 -6.32
CA SER A 260 17.26 -0.41 -5.84
C SER A 260 18.35 -0.54 -6.90
N ALA A 261 18.41 -1.66 -7.61
CA ALA A 261 19.37 -1.88 -8.69
C ALA A 261 19.21 -0.83 -9.82
N LEU A 262 17.97 -0.49 -10.18
CA LEU A 262 17.67 0.50 -11.21
C LEU A 262 17.94 1.94 -10.76
N LEU A 263 17.85 2.20 -9.46
CA LEU A 263 18.21 3.49 -8.86
C LEU A 263 19.72 3.68 -8.69
N GLY A 264 20.54 2.67 -9.02
CA GLY A 264 21.98 2.71 -8.80
C GLY A 264 22.40 2.56 -7.34
N ARG A 265 21.54 2.00 -6.50
CA ARG A 265 21.84 1.65 -5.12
C ARG A 265 22.14 0.16 -5.03
N MET A 266 23.05 -0.25 -4.14
CA MET A 266 23.20 -1.68 -3.82
C MET A 266 21.93 -2.19 -3.16
N PRO A 267 21.43 -3.36 -3.56
CA PRO A 267 20.23 -3.95 -2.97
C PRO A 267 20.43 -4.31 -1.51
#